data_e854be6c0bf6e38c8bf1c09c38b1457b
#
_entry.id   e854be6c0bf6e38c8bf1c09c38b1457b
#
_cell.length_a   1.000
_cell.length_b   1.000
_cell.length_c   1.000
_cell.angle_alpha   90.00
_cell.angle_beta   90.00
_cell.angle_gamma   90.00
#
_symmetry.space_group_name_H-M   'P 1'
#
loop_
_entity.id
_entity.type
_entity.pdbx_description
1 polymer ?
#
loop_
_entity_poly.entity_id
_entity_poly.type
_entity_poly.pdbx_seq_one_letter_code
_entity_poly.pdbx_strand_id
1 'polypeptide(L)'
;MRRIAILSQATALRARKLGSFGEALAGRILQNAGFTNIRNLNQIRQNFPFADIYAERNSQKYVISVKIRNRYQARTDRLNPRYNLGKHCYKLAARAEAELFATPAFLAISLHSDFYSAYFAPLTSLAGSRGIRMTPTGLSRYECLAEDALHGTDASPFKNTYSEAPNTNSTNDG
;
A
#
# COMPACT_ATOMS: atom_id res chain seq x y z
N MET A 1 0.53 27.46 18.78
CA MET A 1 1.32 27.00 17.60
C MET A 1 2.03 25.63 17.77
N ARG A 2 2.56 25.24 18.96
CA ARG A 2 3.28 23.95 19.13
C ARG A 2 2.45 22.67 18.92
N ARG A 3 1.15 22.66 19.20
CA ARG A 3 0.28 21.45 19.04
C ARG A 3 0.09 21.01 17.59
N ILE A 4 0.02 21.93 16.63
CA ILE A 4 -0.16 21.62 15.20
C ILE A 4 1.08 20.96 14.62
N ALA A 5 2.28 21.43 15.02
CA ALA A 5 3.55 20.87 14.56
C ALA A 5 3.77 19.44 15.08
N ILE A 6 3.39 19.15 16.32
CA ILE A 6 3.52 17.80 16.92
C ILE A 6 2.57 16.81 16.23
N LEU A 7 1.34 17.22 15.93
CA LEU A 7 0.37 16.38 15.19
C LEU A 7 0.85 16.07 13.76
N SER A 8 1.47 17.03 13.08
CA SER A 8 2.02 16.82 11.74
C SER A 8 3.21 15.86 11.72
N GLN A 9 4.11 15.95 12.72
CA GLN A 9 5.25 15.05 12.87
C GLN A 9 4.80 13.61 13.19
N ALA A 10 3.83 13.43 14.11
CA ALA A 10 3.28 12.11 14.42
C ALA A 10 2.60 11.48 13.20
N THR A 11 1.88 12.25 12.41
CA THR A 11 1.24 11.77 11.17
C THR A 11 2.28 11.39 10.12
N ALA A 12 3.35 12.18 9.95
CA ALA A 12 4.43 11.88 9.03
C ALA A 12 5.21 10.62 9.45
N LEU A 13 5.47 10.45 10.74
CA LEU A 13 6.14 9.25 11.28
C LEU A 13 5.29 7.99 11.07
N ARG A 14 3.98 8.07 11.28
CA ARG A 14 3.04 6.97 11.00
C ARG A 14 3.02 6.61 9.51
N ALA A 15 2.98 7.60 8.63
CA ALA A 15 3.01 7.38 7.19
C ALA A 15 4.32 6.69 6.74
N ARG A 16 5.48 7.09 7.30
CA ARG A 16 6.76 6.45 7.02
C ARG A 16 6.82 5.01 7.53
N LYS A 17 6.35 4.75 8.75
CA LYS A 17 6.28 3.37 9.30
C LYS A 17 5.36 2.48 8.47
N LEU A 18 4.21 3.01 8.03
CA LEU A 18 3.30 2.30 7.13
C LEU A 18 3.96 2.00 5.78
N GLY A 19 4.72 2.95 5.23
CA GLY A 19 5.46 2.77 3.99
C GLY A 19 6.50 1.66 4.08
N SER A 20 7.39 1.71 5.08
CA SER A 20 8.43 0.68 5.29
C SER A 20 7.84 -0.70 5.55
N PHE A 21 6.78 -0.77 6.35
CA PHE A 21 6.04 -2.00 6.58
C PHE A 21 5.41 -2.52 5.28
N GLY A 22 4.81 -1.62 4.50
CA GLY A 22 4.19 -1.95 3.22
C GLY A 22 5.19 -2.52 2.22
N GLU A 23 6.39 -1.96 2.13
CA GLU A 23 7.45 -2.46 1.24
C GLU A 23 7.94 -3.85 1.65
N ALA A 24 8.15 -4.10 2.96
CA ALA A 24 8.54 -5.41 3.48
C ALA A 24 7.46 -6.47 3.25
N LEU A 25 6.19 -6.12 3.52
CA LEU A 25 5.06 -7.00 3.27
C LEU A 25 4.90 -7.29 1.77
N ALA A 26 5.04 -6.27 0.92
CA ALA A 26 4.97 -6.39 -0.53
C ALA A 26 6.03 -7.37 -1.08
N GLY A 27 7.27 -7.32 -0.58
CA GLY A 27 8.32 -8.27 -0.95
C GLY A 27 7.93 -9.72 -0.66
N ARG A 28 7.37 -10.00 0.52
CA ARG A 28 6.88 -11.34 0.89
C ARG A 28 5.71 -11.80 0.03
N ILE A 29 4.74 -10.93 -0.23
CA ILE A 29 3.59 -11.22 -1.08
C ILE A 29 4.05 -11.60 -2.49
N LEU A 30 4.94 -10.80 -3.08
CA LEU A 30 5.47 -11.06 -4.41
C LEU A 30 6.27 -12.37 -4.45
N GLN A 31 7.10 -12.64 -3.45
CA GLN A 31 7.85 -13.89 -3.36
C GLN A 31 6.93 -15.11 -3.29
N ASN A 32 5.89 -15.06 -2.46
CA ASN A 32 4.89 -16.13 -2.35
C ASN A 32 4.08 -16.32 -3.64
N ALA A 33 3.92 -15.25 -4.43
CA ALA A 33 3.25 -15.29 -5.73
C ALA A 33 4.19 -15.69 -6.91
N GLY A 34 5.39 -16.17 -6.60
CA GLY A 34 6.34 -16.68 -7.61
C GLY A 34 7.16 -15.61 -8.32
N PHE A 35 7.19 -14.38 -7.80
CA PHE A 35 8.13 -13.38 -8.30
C PHE A 35 9.55 -13.67 -7.78
N THR A 36 10.51 -13.40 -8.61
CA THR A 36 11.95 -13.55 -8.35
C THR A 36 12.66 -12.22 -8.56
N ASN A 37 13.97 -12.16 -8.25
CA ASN A 37 14.81 -10.97 -8.42
C ASN A 37 14.20 -9.70 -7.82
N ILE A 38 13.54 -9.84 -6.67
CA ILE A 38 12.83 -8.76 -5.99
C ILE A 38 13.84 -7.80 -5.37
N ARG A 39 13.78 -6.51 -5.75
CA ARG A 39 14.68 -5.46 -5.27
C ARG A 39 13.88 -4.24 -4.83
N ASN A 40 14.18 -3.72 -3.65
CA ASN A 40 13.64 -2.43 -3.20
C ASN A 40 14.41 -1.30 -3.92
N LEU A 41 13.73 -0.55 -4.77
CA LEU A 41 14.32 0.52 -5.57
C LEU A 41 14.66 1.75 -4.72
N ASN A 42 13.95 1.98 -3.61
CA ASN A 42 14.23 3.07 -2.69
C ASN A 42 15.55 2.88 -1.91
N GLN A 43 16.04 1.63 -1.79
CA GLN A 43 17.37 1.35 -1.23
C GLN A 43 18.50 1.63 -2.24
N ILE A 44 18.20 1.53 -3.54
CA ILE A 44 19.18 1.82 -4.61
C ILE A 44 19.26 3.32 -4.86
N ARG A 45 18.12 3.99 -4.97
CA ARG A 45 18.00 5.42 -5.17
C ARG A 45 16.75 5.94 -4.45
N GLN A 46 16.95 6.81 -3.48
CA GLN A 46 15.85 7.45 -2.74
C GLN A 46 14.88 8.13 -3.71
N ASN A 47 13.58 7.92 -3.50
CA ASN A 47 12.51 8.44 -4.35
C ASN A 47 12.64 8.01 -5.83
N PHE A 48 12.87 6.71 -6.06
CA PHE A 48 12.84 6.18 -7.42
C PHE A 48 11.52 6.56 -8.12
N PRO A 49 11.55 7.01 -9.38
CA PRO A 49 10.34 7.45 -10.06
C PRO A 49 9.29 6.35 -10.13
N PHE A 50 8.06 6.64 -9.72
CA PHE A 50 6.89 5.76 -9.78
C PHE A 50 6.98 4.51 -8.90
N ALA A 51 8.07 3.74 -8.95
CA ALA A 51 8.14 2.39 -8.43
C ALA A 51 8.89 2.28 -7.10
N ASP A 52 8.41 1.39 -6.25
CA ASP A 52 9.02 1.03 -4.97
C ASP A 52 9.84 -0.26 -5.09
N ILE A 53 9.40 -1.19 -5.96
CA ILE A 53 9.99 -2.53 -6.13
C ILE A 53 10.21 -2.84 -7.60
N TYR A 54 11.38 -3.47 -7.91
CA TYR A 54 11.60 -4.21 -9.13
C TYR A 54 11.43 -5.71 -8.84
N ALA A 55 10.77 -6.44 -9.73
CA ALA A 55 10.61 -7.89 -9.62
C ALA A 55 10.41 -8.54 -11.00
N GLU A 56 10.66 -9.85 -11.08
CA GLU A 56 10.52 -10.64 -12.30
C GLU A 56 9.57 -11.82 -12.07
N ARG A 57 8.75 -12.16 -13.05
CA ARG A 57 7.93 -13.37 -13.06
C ARG A 57 7.67 -13.83 -14.49
N ASN A 58 7.85 -15.13 -14.77
CA ASN A 58 7.63 -15.71 -16.10
C ASN A 58 8.40 -14.97 -17.22
N SER A 59 9.68 -14.66 -16.97
CA SER A 59 10.54 -13.89 -17.88
C SER A 59 10.09 -12.44 -18.14
N GLN A 60 9.03 -11.99 -17.51
CA GLN A 60 8.56 -10.61 -17.56
C GLN A 60 9.15 -9.81 -16.38
N LYS A 61 9.68 -8.61 -16.68
CA LYS A 61 10.22 -7.66 -15.72
C LYS A 61 9.18 -6.62 -15.37
N TYR A 62 9.08 -6.24 -14.08
CA TYR A 62 8.14 -5.26 -13.58
C TYR A 62 8.81 -4.21 -12.71
N VAL A 63 8.34 -2.96 -12.84
CA VAL A 63 8.55 -1.86 -11.90
C VAL A 63 7.23 -1.59 -11.21
N ILE A 64 7.18 -1.85 -9.90
CA ILE A 64 5.93 -1.99 -9.14
C ILE A 64 5.78 -0.84 -8.15
N SER A 65 4.72 -0.06 -8.27
CA SER A 65 4.30 0.90 -7.25
C SER A 65 3.45 0.22 -6.20
N VAL A 66 3.89 0.25 -4.93
CA VAL A 66 3.17 -0.34 -3.80
C VAL A 66 2.23 0.69 -3.19
N LYS A 67 0.96 0.33 -3.02
CA LYS A 67 -0.05 1.14 -2.33
C LYS A 67 -0.69 0.34 -1.22
N ILE A 68 -0.40 0.73 0.02
CA ILE A 68 -0.97 0.11 1.21
C ILE A 68 -1.93 1.07 1.90
N ARG A 69 -3.15 0.61 2.20
CA ARG A 69 -4.19 1.38 2.89
C ARG A 69 -5.06 0.47 3.74
N ASN A 70 -5.66 1.04 4.77
CA ASN A 70 -6.72 0.35 5.47
C ASN A 70 -7.91 0.11 4.55
N ARG A 71 -8.53 -1.07 4.65
CA ARG A 71 -9.73 -1.46 3.88
C ARG A 71 -10.88 -0.50 4.14
N TYR A 72 -11.04 -0.06 5.39
CA TYR A 72 -12.08 0.86 5.80
C TYR A 72 -11.51 2.20 6.26
N GLN A 73 -12.30 3.25 6.09
CA GLN A 73 -11.97 4.59 6.55
C GLN A 73 -12.17 4.68 8.06
N ALA A 74 -11.16 5.17 8.80
CA ALA A 74 -11.14 5.17 10.26
C ALA A 74 -12.33 5.88 10.96
N ARG A 75 -12.96 6.84 10.28
CA ARG A 75 -14.05 7.64 10.88
C ARG A 75 -15.44 7.20 10.49
N THR A 76 -15.61 6.39 9.47
CA THR A 76 -16.89 6.13 8.85
C THR A 76 -17.18 4.65 8.64
N ASP A 77 -16.21 3.77 8.90
CA ASP A 77 -16.22 2.34 8.59
C ASP A 77 -16.65 2.03 7.14
N ARG A 78 -16.62 3.04 6.28
CA ARG A 78 -16.89 2.87 4.86
C ARG A 78 -15.69 2.28 4.15
N LEU A 79 -15.93 1.42 3.18
CA LEU A 79 -14.89 0.89 2.31
C LEU A 79 -14.05 2.04 1.72
N ASN A 80 -12.74 1.88 1.70
CA ASN A 80 -11.83 2.77 0.99
C ASN A 80 -11.79 2.36 -0.50
N PRO A 81 -12.61 2.98 -1.36
CA PRO A 81 -12.93 2.42 -2.67
C PRO A 81 -11.84 2.66 -3.71
N ARG A 82 -10.81 3.45 -3.38
CA ARG A 82 -9.80 3.88 -4.34
C ARG A 82 -8.47 4.22 -3.70
N TYR A 83 -7.38 3.69 -4.28
CA TYR A 83 -6.01 4.03 -3.91
C TYR A 83 -5.34 4.85 -5.01
N ASN A 84 -4.78 6.00 -4.66
CA ASN A 84 -4.28 6.98 -5.62
C ASN A 84 -2.79 6.75 -5.93
N LEU A 85 -2.42 6.72 -7.21
CA LEU A 85 -1.04 6.61 -7.68
C LEU A 85 -0.32 7.95 -7.81
N GLY A 86 -1.06 9.06 -7.67
CA GLY A 86 -0.50 10.41 -7.77
C GLY A 86 -0.69 11.07 -9.15
N LYS A 87 -0.51 12.40 -9.16
CA LYS A 87 -0.84 13.25 -10.31
C LYS A 87 -0.03 12.92 -11.57
N HIS A 88 1.23 12.53 -11.42
CA HIS A 88 2.17 12.32 -12.52
C HIS A 88 2.52 10.85 -12.74
N CYS A 89 1.70 9.90 -12.22
CA CYS A 89 2.03 8.48 -12.21
C CYS A 89 2.40 7.92 -13.59
N TYR A 90 1.68 8.26 -14.66
CA TYR A 90 1.99 7.75 -16.01
C TYR A 90 3.29 8.30 -16.57
N LYS A 91 3.59 9.59 -16.36
CA LYS A 91 4.87 10.19 -16.76
C LYS A 91 6.05 9.55 -16.03
N LEU A 92 5.90 9.34 -14.72
CA LEU A 92 6.93 8.72 -13.89
C LEU A 92 7.07 7.22 -14.20
N ALA A 93 5.97 6.54 -14.51
CA ALA A 93 5.96 5.14 -14.93
C ALA A 93 6.73 4.94 -16.25
N ALA A 94 6.45 5.77 -17.25
CA ALA A 94 7.17 5.74 -18.53
C ALA A 94 8.68 5.97 -18.36
N ARG A 95 9.07 6.82 -17.42
CA ARG A 95 10.46 7.04 -17.08
C ARG A 95 11.10 5.81 -16.43
N ALA A 96 10.42 5.18 -15.48
CA ALA A 96 10.90 3.96 -14.82
C ALA A 96 11.00 2.79 -15.80
N GLU A 97 10.02 2.65 -16.70
CA GLU A 97 10.01 1.67 -17.78
C GLU A 97 11.22 1.83 -18.70
N ALA A 98 11.49 3.05 -19.15
CA ALA A 98 12.66 3.33 -20.02
C ALA A 98 13.99 3.09 -19.33
N GLU A 99 14.09 3.38 -18.01
CA GLU A 99 15.31 3.22 -17.24
C GLU A 99 15.64 1.75 -16.92
N LEU A 100 14.64 0.93 -16.64
CA LEU A 100 14.82 -0.45 -16.20
C LEU A 100 14.35 -1.50 -17.22
N PHE A 101 13.84 -1.08 -18.37
CA PHE A 101 13.27 -1.98 -19.40
C PHE A 101 12.28 -2.98 -18.80
N ALA A 102 11.37 -2.47 -17.97
CA ALA A 102 10.45 -3.27 -17.17
C ALA A 102 9.04 -2.67 -17.19
N THR A 103 8.02 -3.52 -17.28
CA THR A 103 6.61 -3.11 -17.36
C THR A 103 6.16 -2.43 -16.07
N PRO A 104 5.61 -1.20 -16.14
CA PRO A 104 4.99 -0.56 -14.99
C PRO A 104 3.76 -1.32 -14.49
N ALA A 105 3.74 -1.57 -13.19
CA ALA A 105 2.66 -2.28 -12.52
C ALA A 105 2.36 -1.65 -11.15
N PHE A 106 1.29 -2.08 -10.51
CA PHE A 106 1.00 -1.74 -9.13
C PHE A 106 0.72 -2.98 -8.30
N LEU A 107 0.98 -2.87 -7.01
CA LEU A 107 0.55 -3.80 -5.97
C LEU A 107 -0.27 -3.02 -4.94
N ALA A 108 -1.57 -3.29 -4.88
CA ALA A 108 -2.48 -2.69 -3.91
C ALA A 108 -2.67 -3.63 -2.74
N ILE A 109 -2.32 -3.20 -1.53
CA ILE A 109 -2.47 -3.97 -0.30
C ILE A 109 -3.54 -3.30 0.57
N SER A 110 -4.58 -4.06 0.88
CA SER A 110 -5.72 -3.65 1.69
C SER A 110 -5.62 -4.30 3.07
N LEU A 111 -5.42 -3.50 4.11
CA LEU A 111 -5.31 -3.97 5.49
C LEU A 111 -6.67 -3.96 6.18
N HIS A 112 -6.97 -5.01 6.94
CA HIS A 112 -8.14 -5.08 7.81
C HIS A 112 -7.79 -5.86 9.08
N SER A 113 -7.64 -5.19 10.20
CA SER A 113 -7.19 -5.78 11.47
C SER A 113 -5.87 -6.54 11.29
N ASP A 114 -5.85 -7.84 11.55
CA ASP A 114 -4.68 -8.71 11.42
C ASP A 114 -4.55 -9.33 10.01
N PHE A 115 -5.46 -9.00 9.09
CA PHE A 115 -5.53 -9.55 7.75
C PHE A 115 -5.15 -8.54 6.68
N TYR A 116 -4.72 -9.05 5.54
CA TYR A 116 -4.53 -8.27 4.33
C TYR A 116 -5.03 -9.00 3.10
N SER A 117 -5.43 -8.23 2.10
CA SER A 117 -5.63 -8.71 0.73
C SER A 117 -4.73 -7.93 -0.21
N ALA A 118 -4.21 -8.59 -1.24
CA ALA A 118 -3.25 -8.00 -2.15
C ALA A 118 -3.64 -8.27 -3.61
N TYR A 119 -3.60 -7.23 -4.42
CA TYR A 119 -4.00 -7.25 -5.82
C TYR A 119 -2.92 -6.64 -6.69
N PHE A 120 -2.56 -7.35 -7.76
CA PHE A 120 -1.52 -6.98 -8.70
C PHE A 120 -2.09 -6.80 -10.11
N ALA A 121 -1.62 -5.79 -10.81
CA ALA A 121 -1.85 -5.68 -12.26
C ALA A 121 -0.84 -4.74 -12.93
N PRO A 122 -0.58 -4.89 -14.24
CA PRO A 122 0.08 -3.88 -15.03
C PRO A 122 -0.66 -2.54 -14.98
N LEU A 123 0.06 -1.42 -15.06
CA LEU A 123 -0.54 -0.09 -15.00
C LEU A 123 -1.56 0.16 -16.13
N THR A 124 -1.39 -0.50 -17.27
CA THR A 124 -2.31 -0.45 -18.41
C THR A 124 -3.73 -0.90 -18.07
N SER A 125 -3.90 -1.78 -17.07
CA SER A 125 -5.22 -2.25 -16.60
C SER A 125 -6.10 -1.12 -16.05
N LEU A 126 -5.51 0.02 -15.69
CA LEU A 126 -6.23 1.20 -15.19
C LEU A 126 -6.82 2.08 -16.30
N ALA A 127 -6.51 1.80 -17.59
CA ALA A 127 -7.02 2.53 -18.74
C ALA A 127 -6.90 4.07 -18.60
N GLY A 128 -5.74 4.55 -18.15
CA GLY A 128 -5.47 5.99 -17.95
C GLY A 128 -5.97 6.55 -16.62
N SER A 129 -6.69 5.78 -15.78
CA SER A 129 -7.06 6.21 -14.43
C SER A 129 -5.84 6.25 -13.51
N ARG A 130 -5.76 7.28 -12.67
CA ARG A 130 -4.73 7.40 -11.61
C ARG A 130 -5.13 6.71 -10.31
N GLY A 131 -6.27 6.06 -10.26
CA GLY A 131 -6.79 5.42 -9.05
C GLY A 131 -7.06 3.94 -9.27
N ILE A 132 -6.47 3.12 -8.41
CA ILE A 132 -6.74 1.70 -8.32
C ILE A 132 -8.12 1.54 -7.66
N ARG A 133 -9.08 0.97 -8.37
CA ARG A 133 -10.44 0.75 -7.83
C ARG A 133 -10.45 -0.49 -6.95
N MET A 134 -10.79 -0.29 -5.66
CA MET A 134 -10.84 -1.34 -4.63
C MET A 134 -12.26 -1.87 -4.40
N THR A 135 -13.19 -1.56 -5.28
CA THR A 135 -14.55 -2.13 -5.28
C THR A 135 -14.55 -3.53 -5.91
N PRO A 136 -15.53 -4.41 -5.61
CA PRO A 136 -15.58 -5.76 -6.20
C PRO A 136 -15.43 -5.77 -7.71
N THR A 137 -16.13 -4.89 -8.44
CA THR A 137 -16.01 -4.73 -9.90
C THR A 137 -14.62 -4.27 -10.34
N GLY A 138 -13.93 -3.46 -9.54
CA GLY A 138 -12.55 -3.05 -9.81
C GLY A 138 -11.57 -4.20 -9.60
N LEU A 139 -11.69 -4.88 -8.48
CA LEU A 139 -10.82 -5.98 -8.06
C LEU A 139 -10.87 -7.18 -9.02
N SER A 140 -12.02 -7.45 -9.66
CA SER A 140 -12.14 -8.55 -10.64
C SER A 140 -11.23 -8.39 -11.87
N ARG A 141 -10.63 -7.22 -12.08
CA ARG A 141 -9.69 -6.93 -13.16
C ARG A 141 -8.23 -7.15 -12.79
N TYR A 142 -7.95 -7.41 -11.52
CA TYR A 142 -6.61 -7.53 -11.00
C TYR A 142 -6.37 -8.97 -10.54
N GLU A 143 -5.13 -9.40 -10.62
CA GLU A 143 -4.73 -10.68 -10.06
C GLU A 143 -4.74 -10.59 -8.52
N CYS A 144 -5.49 -11.47 -7.86
CA CYS A 144 -5.48 -11.60 -6.41
C CYS A 144 -4.26 -12.45 -5.98
N LEU A 145 -3.27 -11.81 -5.35
CA LEU A 145 -2.08 -12.50 -4.86
C LEU A 145 -2.27 -13.03 -3.43
N ALA A 146 -3.16 -12.42 -2.66
CA ALA A 146 -3.54 -12.86 -1.32
C ALA A 146 -4.95 -12.34 -1.00
N GLU A 147 -5.76 -13.17 -0.34
CA GLU A 147 -7.09 -12.82 0.12
C GLU A 147 -7.21 -13.14 1.61
N ASP A 148 -7.51 -12.10 2.39
CA ASP A 148 -7.66 -12.16 3.85
C ASP A 148 -6.59 -13.01 4.55
N ALA A 149 -5.35 -12.86 4.11
CA ALA A 149 -4.19 -13.53 4.67
C ALA A 149 -3.72 -12.85 5.97
N LEU A 150 -3.24 -13.62 6.95
CA LEU A 150 -2.65 -13.09 8.18
C LEU A 150 -1.30 -12.43 7.89
N HIS A 151 -1.10 -11.20 8.38
CA HIS A 151 0.18 -10.52 8.19
C HIS A 151 1.24 -10.83 9.26
N GLY A 152 0.97 -11.79 10.16
CA GLY A 152 1.91 -12.23 11.18
C GLY A 152 2.12 -11.23 12.33
N THR A 153 2.61 -11.72 13.46
CA THR A 153 2.77 -10.94 14.70
C THR A 153 3.87 -9.89 14.66
N ASP A 154 4.88 -10.04 13.79
CA ASP A 154 5.97 -9.06 13.63
C ASP A 154 5.55 -7.78 12.92
N ALA A 155 4.36 -7.76 12.38
CA ALA A 155 3.79 -6.66 11.63
C ALA A 155 2.91 -5.73 12.45
N SER A 156 2.96 -5.78 13.76
CA SER A 156 2.06 -5.03 14.65
C SER A 156 2.57 -3.66 15.15
N PRO A 157 2.99 -2.71 14.28
CA PRO A 157 2.99 -1.32 14.71
C PRO A 157 1.57 -0.73 14.77
N PHE A 158 0.52 -1.50 14.37
CA PHE A 158 -0.85 -0.99 14.19
C PHE A 158 -1.86 -1.50 15.21
N LYS A 159 -1.54 -2.52 16.03
CA LYS A 159 -2.48 -3.06 17.04
C LYS A 159 -2.92 -2.03 18.09
N ASN A 160 -2.16 -0.96 18.33
CA ASN A 160 -2.39 -0.02 19.44
C ASN A 160 -3.00 1.33 19.06
N THR A 161 -3.50 1.54 17.86
CA THR A 161 -4.00 2.86 17.46
C THR A 161 -5.51 2.98 17.31
N TYR A 162 -6.27 1.90 17.51
CA TYR A 162 -7.73 1.92 17.32
C TYR A 162 -8.55 1.43 18.53
N SER A 163 -7.93 1.05 19.68
CA SER A 163 -8.66 0.52 20.85
C SER A 163 -8.74 1.45 22.05
N GLU A 164 -8.29 2.69 21.97
CA GLU A 164 -8.48 3.67 23.04
C GLU A 164 -9.23 4.89 22.52
N ALA A 165 -10.54 4.74 22.30
CA ALA A 165 -11.45 5.83 22.55
C ALA A 165 -11.55 5.97 24.09
N PRO A 166 -11.32 7.16 24.68
CA PRO A 166 -11.50 7.34 26.11
C PRO A 166 -12.96 7.10 26.44
N ASN A 167 -13.20 6.12 27.28
CA ASN A 167 -14.51 5.83 27.85
C ASN A 167 -14.87 6.98 28.81
N THR A 168 -15.52 8.03 28.30
CA THR A 168 -16.08 9.09 29.14
C THR A 168 -17.45 8.66 29.64
N ASN A 169 -17.49 7.68 30.52
CA ASN A 169 -18.60 7.48 31.43
C ASN A 169 -18.11 7.81 32.84
N SER A 170 -18.04 9.09 33.18
CA SER A 170 -18.16 9.54 34.56
C SER A 170 -19.62 9.84 34.82
N THR A 171 -20.34 8.85 35.30
CA THR A 171 -21.56 9.05 36.06
C THR A 171 -21.26 9.93 37.26
N ASN A 172 -21.76 11.14 37.26
CA ASN A 172 -21.94 11.93 38.45
C ASN A 172 -23.26 11.47 39.06
N ASP A 173 -23.14 10.69 40.14
CA ASP A 173 -24.19 10.56 41.15
C ASP A 173 -23.63 11.03 42.48
N GLY A 174 -24.29 12.00 43.11
CA GLY A 174 -24.02 12.49 44.45
C GLY A 174 -24.44 13.93 44.64
#